data_09e5c3a99b88192504711fa2aa88e3ab
#
_entry.id   09e5c3a99b88192504711fa2aa88e3ab
#
_cell.length_a   1.000
_cell.length_b   1.000
_cell.length_c   1.000
_cell.angle_alpha   90.00
_cell.angle_beta   90.00
_cell.angle_gamma   90.00
#
_symmetry.space_group_name_H-M   'P 1'
#
loop_
_entity.id
_entity.type
_entity.pdbx_description
1 polymer ?
#
loop_
_entity_poly.entity_id
_entity_poly.type
_entity_poly.pdbx_seq_one_letter_code
_entity_poly.pdbx_strand_id
1 'polypeptide(L)'
;YAPLMRDLAERGYLAVVVQMPFNFAFFDINAADRVRADFPDVGTWWVGGHSLGGSMAAQYAVDHAGDGTLDGLVLLGSYSASDLSSTNLGAISLYGSNDQVLNRAKLEDNADLLPKGAETVEIEGGNHAGFGAYGPQSGDGEASIPPAEQQSQTADAIDRYIRARYAEPSLAAAA
;
A
#
# COMPACT_ATOMS: atom_id res chain seq x y z
N TYR A 1 -11.08 -4.31 5.35
CA TYR A 1 -9.63 -4.13 5.64
C TYR A 1 -9.30 -4.26 7.13
N ALA A 2 -10.29 -4.36 8.03
CA ALA A 2 -10.06 -4.36 9.48
C ALA A 2 -9.04 -5.43 9.96
N PRO A 3 -9.02 -6.67 9.44
CA PRO A 3 -8.02 -7.65 9.87
C PRO A 3 -6.58 -7.22 9.54
N LEU A 4 -6.32 -6.76 8.31
CA LEU A 4 -5.01 -6.25 7.91
C LEU A 4 -4.56 -5.05 8.78
N MET A 5 -5.49 -4.12 9.06
CA MET A 5 -5.18 -2.97 9.92
C MET A 5 -4.87 -3.39 11.36
N ARG A 6 -5.56 -4.42 11.87
CA ARG A 6 -5.25 -4.97 13.20
C ARG A 6 -3.86 -5.60 13.24
N ASP A 7 -3.52 -6.39 12.23
CA ASP A 7 -2.19 -6.99 12.09
C ASP A 7 -1.09 -5.92 12.10
N LEU A 8 -1.27 -4.83 11.35
CA LEU A 8 -0.33 -3.71 11.36
C LEU A 8 -0.29 -3.01 12.72
N ALA A 9 -1.43 -2.82 13.39
CA ALA A 9 -1.48 -2.21 14.72
C ALA A 9 -0.77 -3.06 15.77
N GLU A 10 -0.88 -4.39 15.72
CA GLU A 10 -0.17 -5.32 16.60
C GLU A 10 1.35 -5.28 16.40
N ARG A 11 1.82 -4.82 15.22
CA ARG A 11 3.24 -4.58 14.91
C ARG A 11 3.74 -3.20 15.35
N GLY A 12 2.85 -2.37 15.93
CA GLY A 12 3.17 -1.05 16.50
C GLY A 12 2.88 0.14 15.60
N TYR A 13 2.15 -0.04 14.50
CA TYR A 13 1.72 1.06 13.65
C TYR A 13 0.41 1.68 14.13
N LEU A 14 0.27 3.00 13.99
CA LEU A 14 -1.05 3.64 13.99
C LEU A 14 -1.73 3.35 12.65
N ALA A 15 -2.61 2.36 12.62
CA ALA A 15 -3.30 1.94 11.41
C ALA A 15 -4.72 2.53 11.35
N VAL A 16 -5.00 3.34 10.33
CA VAL A 16 -6.27 4.06 10.17
C VAL A 16 -6.91 3.69 8.84
N VAL A 17 -8.19 3.35 8.86
CA VAL A 17 -9.01 3.21 7.66
C VAL A 17 -9.90 4.44 7.52
N VAL A 18 -9.76 5.16 6.42
CA VAL A 18 -10.60 6.33 6.13
C VAL A 18 -11.88 5.86 5.46
N GLN A 19 -13.01 6.29 6.01
CA GLN A 19 -14.29 6.08 5.34
C GLN A 19 -14.45 7.03 4.16
N MET A 20 -14.52 6.48 2.97
CA MET A 20 -14.70 7.24 1.73
C MET A 20 -16.17 7.44 1.38
N PRO A 21 -16.55 8.59 0.78
CA PRO A 21 -17.89 8.79 0.25
C PRO A 21 -18.26 7.68 -0.74
N PHE A 22 -19.41 7.06 -0.56
CA PHE A 22 -19.89 5.95 -1.40
C PHE A 22 -18.91 4.76 -1.52
N ASN A 23 -17.96 4.64 -0.60
CA ASN A 23 -16.84 3.69 -0.62
C ASN A 23 -15.87 3.84 -1.81
N PHE A 24 -15.82 5.02 -2.45
CA PHE A 24 -14.91 5.31 -3.55
C PHE A 24 -13.94 6.43 -3.19
N ALA A 25 -12.64 6.12 -3.19
CA ALA A 25 -11.58 7.06 -2.82
C ALA A 25 -11.49 8.28 -3.78
N PHE A 26 -11.91 8.12 -5.02
CA PHE A 26 -11.85 9.19 -6.00
C PHE A 26 -12.77 10.40 -5.67
N PHE A 27 -13.78 10.21 -4.82
CA PHE A 27 -14.63 11.32 -4.37
C PHE A 27 -13.99 12.19 -3.28
N ASP A 28 -12.91 11.72 -2.66
CA ASP A 28 -12.23 12.44 -1.60
C ASP A 28 -10.75 12.00 -1.50
N ILE A 29 -9.97 12.36 -2.50
CA ILE A 29 -8.56 11.97 -2.61
C ILE A 29 -7.76 12.48 -1.40
N ASN A 30 -8.11 13.64 -0.87
CA ASN A 30 -7.42 14.30 0.25
C ASN A 30 -7.97 13.88 1.62
N ALA A 31 -8.73 12.79 1.70
CA ALA A 31 -9.31 12.33 2.96
C ALA A 31 -8.25 12.06 4.06
N ALA A 32 -7.05 11.67 3.67
CA ALA A 32 -5.93 11.43 4.59
C ALA A 32 -5.48 12.69 5.36
N ASP A 33 -5.70 13.90 4.82
CA ASP A 33 -5.33 15.15 5.49
C ASP A 33 -6.07 15.33 6.81
N ARG A 34 -7.34 14.90 6.87
CA ARG A 34 -8.12 14.97 8.12
C ARG A 34 -7.52 14.06 9.18
N VAL A 35 -7.12 12.85 8.79
CA VAL A 35 -6.46 11.92 9.70
C VAL A 35 -5.15 12.48 10.19
N ARG A 36 -4.32 13.00 9.28
CA ARG A 36 -3.02 13.60 9.65
C ARG A 36 -3.20 14.81 10.58
N ALA A 37 -4.24 15.61 10.38
CA ALA A 37 -4.56 16.74 11.25
C ALA A 37 -5.04 16.31 12.65
N ASP A 38 -5.74 15.17 12.76
CA ASP A 38 -6.21 14.62 14.04
C ASP A 38 -5.07 14.01 14.89
N PHE A 39 -3.93 13.67 14.24
CA PHE A 39 -2.76 13.08 14.89
C PHE A 39 -1.48 13.89 14.63
N PRO A 40 -1.39 15.16 15.12
CA PRO A 40 -0.29 16.07 14.78
C PRO A 40 1.07 15.63 15.33
N ASP A 41 1.09 14.76 16.32
CA ASP A 41 2.32 14.23 16.94
C ASP A 41 2.94 13.06 16.14
N VAL A 42 2.23 12.55 15.11
CA VAL A 42 2.76 11.51 14.24
C VAL A 42 3.65 12.13 13.16
N GLY A 43 4.94 11.90 13.28
CA GLY A 43 5.95 12.50 12.40
C GLY A 43 6.10 11.83 11.04
N THR A 44 5.59 10.60 10.87
CA THR A 44 5.80 9.81 9.64
C THR A 44 4.53 9.08 9.24
N TRP A 45 4.12 9.26 8.00
CA TRP A 45 2.92 8.67 7.43
C TRP A 45 3.20 7.84 6.18
N TRP A 46 2.47 6.75 6.06
CA TRP A 46 2.34 5.97 4.83
C TRP A 46 0.89 6.00 4.39
N VAL A 47 0.65 6.32 3.14
CA VAL A 47 -0.68 6.23 2.55
C VAL A 47 -0.80 4.93 1.77
N GLY A 48 -1.97 4.33 1.76
CA GLY A 48 -2.17 3.11 0.99
C GLY A 48 -3.60 2.95 0.50
N GLY A 49 -3.75 2.06 -0.47
CA GLY A 49 -5.07 1.76 -0.99
C GLY A 49 -5.12 0.46 -1.78
N HIS A 50 -6.33 -0.07 -1.88
CA HIS A 50 -6.62 -1.28 -2.64
C HIS A 50 -7.31 -0.93 -3.96
N SER A 51 -6.90 -1.59 -5.05
CA SER A 51 -7.52 -1.43 -6.37
C SER A 51 -7.54 0.06 -6.79
N LEU A 52 -8.67 0.61 -7.20
CA LEU A 52 -8.82 2.04 -7.50
C LEU A 52 -8.35 2.94 -6.35
N GLY A 53 -8.56 2.52 -5.10
CA GLY A 53 -8.08 3.25 -3.92
C GLY A 53 -6.56 3.37 -3.88
N GLY A 54 -5.83 2.39 -4.41
CA GLY A 54 -4.37 2.45 -4.54
C GLY A 54 -3.91 3.49 -5.57
N SER A 55 -4.58 3.58 -6.72
CA SER A 55 -4.27 4.62 -7.71
C SER A 55 -4.56 6.03 -7.16
N MET A 56 -5.61 6.18 -6.34
CA MET A 56 -5.90 7.46 -5.67
C MET A 56 -4.88 7.77 -4.56
N ALA A 57 -4.42 6.76 -3.82
CA ALA A 57 -3.34 6.91 -2.85
C ALA A 57 -2.02 7.33 -3.53
N ALA A 58 -1.73 6.80 -4.72
CA ALA A 58 -0.58 7.21 -5.50
C ALA A 58 -0.68 8.69 -5.96
N GLN A 59 -1.87 9.13 -6.38
CA GLN A 59 -2.09 10.55 -6.71
C GLN A 59 -1.89 11.43 -5.47
N TYR A 60 -2.49 11.06 -4.33
CA TYR A 60 -2.26 11.77 -3.07
C TYR A 60 -0.78 11.83 -2.71
N ALA A 61 -0.05 10.73 -2.90
CA ALA A 61 1.37 10.67 -2.59
C ALA A 61 2.22 11.62 -3.45
N VAL A 62 1.89 11.79 -4.75
CA VAL A 62 2.55 12.80 -5.61
C VAL A 62 2.31 14.20 -5.09
N ASP A 63 1.04 14.52 -4.77
CA ASP A 63 0.64 15.88 -4.38
C ASP A 63 1.26 16.27 -3.02
N HIS A 64 1.63 15.29 -2.19
CA HIS A 64 2.13 15.48 -0.82
C HIS A 64 3.57 15.02 -0.60
N ALA A 65 4.29 14.62 -1.64
CA ALA A 65 5.66 14.11 -1.53
C ALA A 65 6.65 15.11 -0.90
N GLY A 66 6.33 16.41 -0.91
CA GLY A 66 7.13 17.48 -0.33
C GLY A 66 6.75 17.87 1.09
N ASP A 67 5.74 17.27 1.70
CA ASP A 67 5.19 17.69 3.00
C ASP A 67 6.11 17.41 4.21
N GLY A 68 7.15 16.59 4.02
CA GLY A 68 8.12 16.23 5.06
C GLY A 68 7.62 15.22 6.11
N THR A 69 6.33 14.88 6.08
CA THR A 69 5.74 13.88 6.98
C THR A 69 5.17 12.66 6.25
N LEU A 70 4.83 12.78 4.95
CA LEU A 70 4.49 11.63 4.11
C LEU A 70 5.80 10.98 3.65
N ASP A 71 5.95 9.68 3.91
CA ASP A 71 7.20 8.96 3.67
C ASP A 71 7.03 7.74 2.76
N GLY A 72 5.81 7.32 2.50
CA GLY A 72 5.63 6.22 1.56
C GLY A 72 4.21 5.89 1.15
N LEU A 73 4.15 4.91 0.23
CA LEU A 73 2.96 4.43 -0.46
C LEU A 73 2.86 2.90 -0.39
N VAL A 74 1.66 2.40 -0.13
CA VAL A 74 1.32 0.97 -0.20
C VAL A 74 0.23 0.74 -1.23
N LEU A 75 0.50 -0.07 -2.23
CA LEU A 75 -0.43 -0.46 -3.29
C LEU A 75 -0.85 -1.92 -3.10
N LEU A 76 -2.14 -2.17 -2.97
CA LEU A 76 -2.71 -3.51 -2.83
C LEU A 76 -3.56 -3.85 -4.05
N GLY A 77 -3.16 -4.83 -4.85
CA GLY A 77 -3.85 -5.16 -6.11
C GLY A 77 -4.03 -3.93 -7.00
N SER A 78 -3.01 -3.08 -7.08
CA SER A 78 -3.09 -1.77 -7.74
C SER A 78 -1.75 -1.37 -8.35
N TYR A 79 -1.78 -0.36 -9.21
CA TYR A 79 -0.61 0.28 -9.81
C TYR A 79 -0.73 1.80 -9.73
N SER A 80 0.39 2.50 -9.78
CA SER A 80 0.41 3.95 -9.91
C SER A 80 0.21 4.36 -11.37
N ALA A 81 -0.67 5.34 -11.61
CA ALA A 81 -0.75 6.06 -12.87
C ALA A 81 -0.11 7.46 -12.76
N SER A 82 0.37 7.82 -11.57
CA SER A 82 1.04 9.09 -11.27
C SER A 82 2.54 8.88 -11.13
N ASP A 83 3.32 9.82 -11.61
CA ASP A 83 4.79 9.73 -11.60
C ASP A 83 5.37 10.13 -10.23
N LEU A 84 5.89 9.15 -9.52
CA LEU A 84 6.56 9.26 -8.23
C LEU A 84 8.09 9.05 -8.35
N SER A 85 8.60 8.78 -9.55
CA SER A 85 9.99 8.36 -9.80
C SER A 85 11.05 9.34 -9.29
N SER A 86 10.71 10.63 -9.24
CA SER A 86 11.59 11.69 -8.76
C SER A 86 11.44 11.98 -7.26
N THR A 87 10.53 11.29 -6.55
CA THR A 87 10.30 11.49 -5.11
C THR A 87 11.25 10.65 -4.26
N ASN A 88 11.40 11.04 -3.00
CA ASN A 88 12.14 10.26 -2.01
C ASN A 88 11.23 9.33 -1.19
N LEU A 89 9.98 9.13 -1.61
CA LEU A 89 9.06 8.24 -0.93
C LEU A 89 9.51 6.78 -1.04
N GLY A 90 9.16 5.95 -0.05
CA GLY A 90 9.16 4.51 -0.23
C GLY A 90 7.91 4.07 -0.97
N ALA A 91 7.96 2.94 -1.68
CA ALA A 91 6.76 2.34 -2.24
C ALA A 91 6.84 0.81 -2.22
N ILE A 92 5.75 0.19 -1.82
CA ILE A 92 5.58 -1.25 -1.93
C ILE A 92 4.25 -1.56 -2.62
N SER A 93 4.31 -2.39 -3.67
CA SER A 93 3.16 -2.88 -4.41
C SER A 93 2.99 -4.38 -4.16
N LEU A 94 1.80 -4.79 -3.74
CA LEU A 94 1.50 -6.20 -3.47
C LEU A 94 0.30 -6.63 -4.31
N TYR A 95 0.39 -7.84 -4.89
CA TYR A 95 -0.71 -8.42 -5.66
C TYR A 95 -0.77 -9.94 -5.43
N GLY A 96 -1.95 -10.53 -5.60
CA GLY A 96 -2.12 -11.97 -5.52
C GLY A 96 -1.76 -12.66 -6.84
N SER A 97 -1.15 -13.86 -6.80
CA SER A 97 -0.83 -14.62 -8.01
C SER A 97 -2.08 -15.00 -8.82
N ASN A 98 -3.23 -15.13 -8.16
CA ASN A 98 -4.53 -15.43 -8.76
C ASN A 98 -5.42 -14.19 -8.99
N ASP A 99 -4.88 -12.96 -8.79
CA ASP A 99 -5.61 -11.73 -9.06
C ASP A 99 -5.89 -11.60 -10.57
N GLN A 100 -7.17 -11.64 -10.95
CA GLN A 100 -7.66 -11.47 -12.32
C GLN A 100 -8.34 -10.11 -12.57
N VAL A 101 -8.39 -9.25 -11.55
CA VAL A 101 -8.93 -7.89 -11.64
C VAL A 101 -7.83 -6.89 -11.95
N LEU A 102 -6.66 -7.07 -11.34
CA LEU A 102 -5.48 -6.24 -11.57
C LEU A 102 -5.03 -6.32 -13.03
N ASN A 103 -4.88 -5.19 -13.68
CA ASN A 103 -4.24 -5.13 -14.99
C ASN A 103 -2.71 -5.26 -14.83
N ARG A 104 -2.20 -6.50 -14.98
CA ARG A 104 -0.77 -6.82 -14.81
C ARG A 104 0.12 -6.10 -15.81
N ALA A 105 -0.34 -5.94 -17.06
CA ALA A 105 0.41 -5.18 -18.06
C ALA A 105 0.62 -3.72 -17.60
N LYS A 106 -0.42 -3.11 -16.99
CA LYS A 106 -0.29 -1.76 -16.42
C LYS A 106 0.59 -1.73 -15.17
N LEU A 107 0.59 -2.78 -14.35
CA LEU A 107 1.51 -2.89 -13.22
C LEU A 107 2.97 -2.89 -13.69
N GLU A 108 3.25 -3.66 -14.74
CA GLU A 108 4.59 -3.76 -15.36
C GLU A 108 4.98 -2.48 -16.10
N ASP A 109 4.12 -1.97 -17.00
CA ASP A 109 4.34 -0.75 -17.77
C ASP A 109 4.61 0.48 -16.91
N ASN A 110 3.96 0.55 -15.73
CA ASN A 110 4.04 1.70 -14.84
C ASN A 110 5.05 1.50 -13.68
N ALA A 111 5.84 0.43 -13.69
CA ALA A 111 6.81 0.17 -12.63
C ALA A 111 7.83 1.33 -12.49
N ASP A 112 8.24 1.92 -13.61
CA ASP A 112 9.18 3.04 -13.64
C ASP A 112 8.58 4.37 -13.11
N LEU A 113 7.26 4.43 -12.90
CA LEU A 113 6.60 5.56 -12.25
C LEU A 113 6.75 5.53 -10.72
N LEU A 114 7.17 4.42 -10.15
CA LEU A 114 7.38 4.29 -8.71
C LEU A 114 8.73 4.89 -8.29
N PRO A 115 8.88 5.28 -7.02
CA PRO A 115 10.15 5.80 -6.50
C PRO A 115 11.26 4.76 -6.61
N LYS A 116 12.49 5.25 -6.67
CA LYS A 116 13.67 4.38 -6.66
C LYS A 116 13.70 3.52 -5.39
N GLY A 117 13.88 2.22 -5.56
CA GLY A 117 13.88 1.26 -4.44
C GLY A 117 12.48 0.77 -4.04
N ALA A 118 11.46 1.06 -4.86
CA ALA A 118 10.16 0.42 -4.70
C ALA A 118 10.27 -1.11 -4.82
N GLU A 119 9.48 -1.81 -4.02
CA GLU A 119 9.36 -3.27 -4.11
C GLU A 119 8.00 -3.67 -4.69
N THR A 120 8.01 -4.74 -5.49
CA THR A 120 6.79 -5.42 -5.94
C THR A 120 6.80 -6.85 -5.40
N VAL A 121 5.73 -7.23 -4.69
CA VAL A 121 5.61 -8.51 -4.00
C VAL A 121 4.39 -9.26 -4.51
N GLU A 122 4.60 -10.47 -5.03
CA GLU A 122 3.53 -11.39 -5.34
C GLU A 122 3.18 -12.23 -4.09
N ILE A 123 1.90 -12.26 -3.74
CA ILE A 123 1.37 -13.16 -2.70
C ILE A 123 0.86 -14.42 -3.39
N GLU A 124 1.63 -15.49 -3.29
CA GLU A 124 1.30 -16.75 -3.93
C GLU A 124 -0.02 -17.32 -3.42
N GLY A 125 -0.89 -17.70 -4.34
CA GLY A 125 -2.23 -18.22 -4.04
C GLY A 125 -3.26 -17.16 -3.64
N GLY A 126 -2.86 -15.90 -3.46
CA GLY A 126 -3.76 -14.79 -3.16
C GLY A 126 -4.53 -14.32 -4.40
N ASN A 127 -5.60 -13.56 -4.18
CA ASN A 127 -6.38 -12.93 -5.24
C ASN A 127 -6.66 -11.45 -4.92
N HIS A 128 -7.42 -10.77 -5.80
CA HIS A 128 -7.75 -9.36 -5.61
C HIS A 128 -8.56 -9.12 -4.33
N ALA A 129 -9.66 -9.85 -4.15
CA ALA A 129 -10.57 -9.67 -3.04
C ALA A 129 -9.94 -10.03 -1.68
N GLY A 130 -8.92 -10.88 -1.65
CA GLY A 130 -8.25 -11.34 -0.44
C GLY A 130 -7.53 -10.24 0.36
N PHE A 131 -7.21 -9.10 -0.25
CA PHE A 131 -6.70 -7.92 0.47
C PHE A 131 -7.73 -7.27 1.38
N GLY A 132 -9.03 -7.51 1.13
CA GLY A 132 -10.14 -6.98 1.91
C GLY A 132 -10.89 -8.06 2.68
N ALA A 133 -11.93 -7.66 3.43
CA ALA A 133 -12.84 -8.54 4.12
C ALA A 133 -14.30 -8.24 3.71
N TYR A 134 -14.52 -8.12 2.39
CA TYR A 134 -15.82 -7.77 1.79
C TYR A 134 -16.44 -8.92 0.98
N GLY A 135 -15.79 -10.08 0.98
CA GLY A 135 -16.22 -11.26 0.24
C GLY A 135 -15.72 -11.32 -1.19
N PRO A 136 -16.22 -12.27 -2.00
CA PRO A 136 -15.77 -12.47 -3.38
C PRO A 136 -16.07 -11.26 -4.25
N GLN A 137 -15.20 -11.01 -5.22
CA GLN A 137 -15.36 -9.97 -6.23
C GLN A 137 -15.62 -10.61 -7.60
N SER A 138 -16.59 -10.06 -8.34
CA SER A 138 -16.88 -10.53 -9.69
C SER A 138 -15.70 -10.31 -10.63
N GLY A 139 -15.33 -11.33 -11.38
CA GLY A 139 -14.22 -11.29 -12.33
C GLY A 139 -12.85 -11.56 -11.71
N ASP A 140 -12.81 -11.80 -10.39
CA ASP A 140 -11.56 -12.19 -9.72
C ASP A 140 -11.28 -13.69 -9.86
N GLY A 141 -9.99 -14.05 -9.72
CA GLY A 141 -9.56 -15.45 -9.66
C GLY A 141 -9.88 -16.11 -8.32
N GLU A 142 -9.93 -17.42 -8.31
CA GLU A 142 -10.11 -18.20 -7.09
C GLU A 142 -8.80 -18.24 -6.28
N ALA A 143 -8.83 -17.75 -5.03
CA ALA A 143 -7.68 -17.83 -4.15
C ALA A 143 -7.45 -19.28 -3.71
N SER A 144 -6.19 -19.70 -3.64
CA SER A 144 -5.78 -21.00 -3.10
C SER A 144 -5.33 -20.94 -1.64
N ILE A 145 -5.26 -19.73 -1.07
CA ILE A 145 -5.00 -19.49 0.36
C ILE A 145 -6.19 -18.75 1.00
N PRO A 146 -6.41 -18.91 2.30
CA PRO A 146 -7.45 -18.16 3.01
C PRO A 146 -7.15 -16.64 3.00
N PRO A 147 -8.19 -15.77 2.98
CA PRO A 147 -7.99 -14.32 3.06
C PRO A 147 -7.18 -13.87 4.28
N ALA A 148 -7.33 -14.54 5.41
CA ALA A 148 -6.55 -14.24 6.62
C ALA A 148 -5.04 -14.48 6.42
N GLU A 149 -4.68 -15.52 5.69
CA GLU A 149 -3.29 -15.80 5.35
C GLU A 149 -2.72 -14.76 4.38
N GLN A 150 -3.47 -14.41 3.34
CA GLN A 150 -3.08 -13.34 2.42
C GLN A 150 -2.86 -12.02 3.15
N GLN A 151 -3.75 -11.65 4.08
CA GLN A 151 -3.65 -10.42 4.86
C GLN A 151 -2.46 -10.43 5.81
N SER A 152 -2.17 -11.58 6.43
CA SER A 152 -0.98 -11.74 7.29
C SER A 152 0.31 -11.60 6.48
N GLN A 153 0.42 -12.28 5.34
CA GLN A 153 1.57 -12.15 4.43
C GLN A 153 1.73 -10.71 3.92
N THR A 154 0.62 -10.02 3.66
CA THR A 154 0.60 -8.60 3.27
C THR A 154 1.17 -7.73 4.39
N ALA A 155 0.72 -7.93 5.63
CA ALA A 155 1.23 -7.18 6.79
C ALA A 155 2.72 -7.45 7.03
N ASP A 156 3.18 -8.71 6.88
CA ASP A 156 4.59 -9.08 6.98
C ASP A 156 5.45 -8.35 5.94
N ALA A 157 5.00 -8.30 4.69
CA ALA A 157 5.74 -7.66 3.62
C ALA A 157 5.82 -6.13 3.83
N ILE A 158 4.71 -5.50 4.23
CA ILE A 158 4.66 -4.07 4.55
C ILE A 158 5.61 -3.74 5.72
N ASP A 159 5.52 -4.49 6.84
CA ASP A 159 6.35 -4.28 8.02
C ASP A 159 7.85 -4.45 7.69
N ARG A 160 8.20 -5.51 6.98
CA ARG A 160 9.58 -5.75 6.53
C ARG A 160 10.11 -4.58 5.71
N TYR A 161 9.33 -4.12 4.71
CA TYR A 161 9.74 -3.04 3.81
C TYR A 161 9.93 -1.73 4.58
N ILE A 162 8.95 -1.36 5.42
CA ILE A 162 9.01 -0.15 6.23
C ILE A 162 10.20 -0.19 7.18
N ARG A 163 10.40 -1.28 7.91
CA ARG A 163 11.55 -1.42 8.84
C ARG A 163 12.90 -1.37 8.11
N ALA A 164 13.00 -1.99 6.94
CA ALA A 164 14.23 -1.95 6.15
C ALA A 164 14.57 -0.52 5.70
N ARG A 165 13.57 0.30 5.39
CA ARG A 165 13.76 1.69 5.00
C ARG A 165 14.32 2.55 6.13
N TYR A 166 13.98 2.25 7.39
CA TYR A 166 14.47 2.99 8.58
C TYR A 166 15.63 2.28 9.29
N ALA A 167 16.04 1.11 8.83
CA ALA A 167 17.22 0.47 9.39
C ALA A 167 18.46 1.35 9.09
N GLU A 168 19.20 1.72 10.13
CA GLU A 168 20.47 2.41 9.96
C GLU A 168 21.39 1.57 9.06
N PRO A 169 22.14 2.17 8.13
CA PRO A 169 23.13 1.43 7.36
C PRO A 169 24.10 0.75 8.35
N SER A 170 24.10 -0.58 8.34
CA SER A 170 24.98 -1.36 9.19
C SER A 170 26.40 -0.88 9.03
N LEU A 171 27.08 -0.51 10.12
CA LEU A 171 28.49 -0.14 10.18
C LEU A 171 29.43 -1.26 9.70
N ALA A 172 28.92 -2.38 9.21
CA ALA A 172 29.68 -3.54 8.73
C ALA A 172 30.25 -3.38 7.29
N ALA A 173 29.98 -2.28 6.59
CA ALA A 173 30.50 -2.04 5.22
C ALA A 173 31.72 -1.10 5.17
N ALA A 174 32.32 -0.78 6.31
CA ALA A 174 33.50 0.11 6.42
C ALA A 174 34.73 -0.62 7.03
N ALA A 175 34.96 -1.87 6.61
CA ALA A 175 36.19 -2.60 6.96
C ALA A 175 36.84 -3.20 5.71
#